data_40dc9717127a41218c401d5a4f7d6cd0
#
_entry.id   40dc9717127a41218c401d5a4f7d6cd0
#
_cell.length_a   1.000
_cell.length_b   1.000
_cell.length_c   1.000
_cell.angle_alpha   90.00
_cell.angle_beta   90.00
_cell.angle_gamma   90.00
#
_symmetry.space_group_name_H-M   'P 1'
#
loop_
_entity.id
_entity.type
_entity.pdbx_description
1 polymer ?
#
loop_
_entity_poly.entity_id
_entity_poly.type
_entity_poly.pdbx_seq_one_letter_code
_entity_poly.pdbx_strand_id
1 'polypeptide(L)'
;HFAVQMNERAAELGCRDTHFVTPNGLDAGLNHYTTARDLAKIAQYAWKNATFRKIVGTSTWRFSSRQGRSYSVATTNALLRTMKGVTGMKTGFTNKAGYCFVGVVKAKSGKQYISVTLGAGSSTARWQDARTLLAYAYKH
;
A
#
# COMPACT_ATOMS: atom_id res chain seq x y z
N HIS A 1 -13.82 11.22 -13.93
CA HIS A 1 -13.41 12.50 -13.34
C HIS A 1 -12.32 12.36 -12.27
N PHE A 2 -12.47 11.48 -11.25
CA PHE A 2 -11.44 11.34 -10.19
C PHE A 2 -10.14 10.70 -10.70
N ALA A 3 -10.18 9.74 -11.62
CA ALA A 3 -8.99 9.15 -12.22
C ALA A 3 -8.11 10.17 -12.97
N VAL A 4 -8.72 11.23 -13.54
CA VAL A 4 -7.97 12.33 -14.15
C VAL A 4 -7.11 13.03 -13.10
N GLN A 5 -7.69 13.40 -11.97
CA GLN A 5 -6.95 14.02 -10.84
C GLN A 5 -5.84 13.10 -10.29
N MET A 6 -6.08 11.77 -10.26
CA MET A 6 -5.05 10.80 -9.87
C MET A 6 -3.88 10.82 -10.85
N ASN A 7 -4.14 10.89 -12.16
CA ASN A 7 -3.10 10.93 -13.19
C ASN A 7 -2.33 12.25 -13.17
N GLU A 8 -3.02 13.38 -13.02
CA GLU A 8 -2.40 14.70 -12.83
C GLU A 8 -1.45 14.69 -11.63
N ARG A 9 -1.91 14.16 -10.49
CA ARG A 9 -1.06 14.04 -9.29
C ARG A 9 0.12 13.09 -9.51
N ALA A 10 -0.08 11.97 -10.18
CA ALA A 10 1.00 11.05 -10.53
C ALA A 10 2.06 11.73 -11.39
N ALA A 11 1.64 12.52 -12.40
CA ALA A 11 2.53 13.28 -13.26
C ALA A 11 3.34 14.34 -12.46
N GLU A 12 2.70 15.09 -11.56
CA GLU A 12 3.34 16.06 -10.67
C GLU A 12 4.40 15.40 -9.76
N LEU A 13 4.19 14.15 -9.37
CA LEU A 13 5.14 13.35 -8.59
C LEU A 13 6.25 12.74 -9.44
N GLY A 14 6.25 12.97 -10.75
CA GLY A 14 7.22 12.43 -11.69
C GLY A 14 7.02 10.93 -11.98
N CYS A 15 5.80 10.43 -11.85
CA CYS A 15 5.42 9.07 -12.23
C CYS A 15 5.20 9.02 -13.75
N ARG A 16 6.17 8.50 -14.49
CA ARG A 16 6.15 8.49 -15.97
C ARG A 16 5.53 7.22 -16.55
N ASP A 17 5.50 6.15 -15.75
CA ASP A 17 5.05 4.82 -16.17
C ASP A 17 3.82 4.39 -15.35
N THR A 18 2.88 5.34 -15.16
CA THR A 18 1.67 5.12 -14.37
C THR A 18 0.48 5.77 -15.06
N HIS A 19 -0.60 5.01 -15.19
CA HIS A 19 -1.89 5.51 -15.65
C HIS A 19 -3.03 4.83 -14.91
N PHE A 20 -3.90 5.63 -14.30
CA PHE A 20 -5.08 5.18 -13.57
C PHE A 20 -6.35 5.41 -14.39
N VAL A 21 -7.18 4.37 -14.50
CA VAL A 21 -8.51 4.42 -15.12
C VAL A 21 -9.61 4.40 -14.07
N THR A 22 -9.37 3.67 -12.95
CA THR A 22 -10.30 3.58 -11.83
C THR A 22 -9.65 4.00 -10.52
N PRO A 23 -10.42 4.56 -9.56
CA PRO A 23 -9.89 4.94 -8.25
C PRO A 23 -9.78 3.75 -7.28
N ASN A 24 -10.46 2.64 -7.54
CA ASN A 24 -10.57 1.50 -6.62
C ASN A 24 -9.53 0.40 -6.87
N GLY A 25 -8.74 0.49 -7.95
CA GLY A 25 -7.71 -0.48 -8.29
C GLY A 25 -8.24 -1.78 -8.89
N LEU A 26 -9.50 -1.84 -9.30
CA LEU A 26 -10.04 -2.97 -10.05
C LEU A 26 -9.59 -2.91 -11.52
N ASP A 27 -9.50 -4.08 -12.15
CA ASP A 27 -9.10 -4.18 -13.55
C ASP A 27 -10.05 -3.39 -14.47
N ALA A 28 -9.47 -2.53 -15.30
CA ALA A 28 -10.19 -1.67 -16.23
C ALA A 28 -9.43 -1.57 -17.57
N GLY A 29 -9.41 -2.70 -18.28
CA GLY A 29 -8.72 -2.79 -19.58
C GLY A 29 -7.19 -2.80 -19.45
N LEU A 30 -6.51 -2.46 -20.55
CA LEU A 30 -5.03 -2.50 -20.65
C LEU A 30 -4.35 -1.22 -20.15
N ASN A 31 -5.09 -0.11 -20.06
CA ASN A 31 -4.51 1.20 -19.77
C ASN A 31 -4.47 1.54 -18.26
N HIS A 32 -4.67 0.55 -17.38
CA HIS A 32 -4.55 0.71 -15.94
C HIS A 32 -3.27 0.03 -15.46
N TYR A 33 -2.20 0.80 -15.32
CA TYR A 33 -0.86 0.26 -15.03
C TYR A 33 -0.04 1.20 -14.14
N THR A 34 0.99 0.64 -13.53
CA THR A 34 1.98 1.37 -12.75
C THR A 34 3.28 0.55 -12.66
N THR A 35 4.32 1.14 -12.08
CA THR A 35 5.58 0.48 -11.74
C THR A 35 5.84 0.53 -10.24
N ALA A 36 6.72 -0.34 -9.75
CA ALA A 36 7.14 -0.31 -8.34
C ALA A 36 7.80 1.02 -7.97
N ARG A 37 8.57 1.61 -8.89
CA ARG A 37 9.23 2.92 -8.70
C ARG A 37 8.20 4.04 -8.54
N ASP A 38 7.21 4.08 -9.39
CA ASP A 38 6.19 5.14 -9.35
C ASP A 38 5.27 4.98 -8.14
N LEU A 39 4.87 3.75 -7.79
CA LEU A 39 4.14 3.52 -6.55
C LEU A 39 4.95 3.91 -5.30
N ALA A 40 6.26 3.74 -5.30
CA ALA A 40 7.11 4.20 -4.21
C ALA A 40 7.06 5.73 -4.06
N LYS A 41 7.07 6.49 -5.17
CA LYS A 41 6.92 7.97 -5.15
C LYS A 41 5.55 8.39 -4.61
N ILE A 42 4.48 7.74 -5.09
CA ILE A 42 3.11 7.99 -4.61
C ILE A 42 2.99 7.66 -3.12
N ALA A 43 3.52 6.53 -2.69
CA ALA A 43 3.54 6.11 -1.30
C ALA A 43 4.31 7.11 -0.41
N GLN A 44 5.47 7.57 -0.86
CA GLN A 44 6.27 8.58 -0.17
C GLN A 44 5.52 9.91 -0.02
N TYR A 45 4.79 10.32 -1.04
CA TYR A 45 3.94 11.51 -0.96
C TYR A 45 2.80 11.33 0.05
N ALA A 46 2.05 10.22 -0.06
CA ALA A 46 0.94 9.91 0.84
C ALA A 46 1.40 9.78 2.30
N TRP A 47 2.61 9.26 2.51
CA TRP A 47 3.21 9.09 3.84
C TRP A 47 3.47 10.40 4.59
N LYS A 48 3.53 11.53 3.92
CA LYS A 48 3.63 12.86 4.56
C LYS A 48 2.37 13.20 5.36
N ASN A 49 1.21 12.67 4.99
CA ASN A 49 -0.05 12.94 5.67
C ASN A 49 -0.19 12.10 6.95
N ALA A 50 -0.32 12.77 8.10
CA ALA A 50 -0.42 12.12 9.42
C ALA A 50 -1.69 11.27 9.57
N THR A 51 -2.83 11.74 9.04
CA THR A 51 -4.10 11.01 9.07
C THR A 51 -4.01 9.74 8.24
N PHE A 52 -3.39 9.83 7.05
CA PHE A 52 -3.15 8.65 6.21
C PHE A 52 -2.29 7.61 6.96
N ARG A 53 -1.17 8.03 7.58
CA ARG A 53 -0.33 7.11 8.38
C ARG A 53 -1.11 6.44 9.50
N LYS A 54 -1.94 7.19 10.22
CA LYS A 54 -2.78 6.64 11.29
C LYS A 54 -3.74 5.57 10.76
N ILE A 55 -4.42 5.84 9.66
CA ILE A 55 -5.38 4.90 9.06
C ILE A 55 -4.68 3.61 8.60
N VAL A 56 -3.63 3.71 7.78
CA VAL A 56 -2.94 2.54 7.23
C VAL A 56 -2.12 1.76 8.25
N GLY A 57 -1.80 2.38 9.38
CA GLY A 57 -1.15 1.76 10.54
C GLY A 57 -2.11 1.14 11.54
N THR A 58 -3.43 1.25 11.34
CA THR A 58 -4.42 0.68 12.24
C THR A 58 -4.68 -0.78 11.92
N SER A 59 -4.42 -1.68 12.87
CA SER A 59 -4.60 -3.12 12.70
C SER A 59 -6.05 -3.57 12.80
N THR A 60 -6.82 -2.93 13.67
CA THR A 60 -8.25 -3.24 13.90
C THR A 60 -8.99 -1.93 14.21
N TRP A 61 -10.17 -1.77 13.63
CA TRP A 61 -11.03 -0.64 13.91
C TRP A 61 -12.43 -1.11 14.27
N ARG A 62 -12.99 -0.55 15.33
CA ARG A 62 -14.38 -0.82 15.77
C ARG A 62 -15.19 0.46 15.66
N PHE A 63 -16.39 0.35 15.15
CA PHE A 63 -17.31 1.46 15.04
C PHE A 63 -18.76 0.97 15.09
N SER A 64 -19.69 1.87 15.36
CA SER A 64 -21.13 1.59 15.32
C SER A 64 -21.81 2.42 14.23
N SER A 65 -22.78 1.85 13.54
CA SER A 65 -23.64 2.58 12.61
C SER A 65 -24.58 3.51 13.38
N ARG A 66 -25.22 4.43 12.66
CA ARG A 66 -26.26 5.29 13.25
C ARG A 66 -27.45 4.49 13.81
N GLN A 67 -27.69 3.25 13.31
CA GLN A 67 -28.71 2.35 13.82
C GLN A 67 -28.23 1.46 14.99
N GLY A 68 -27.10 1.74 15.59
CA GLY A 68 -26.57 1.02 16.75
C GLY A 68 -25.88 -0.31 16.43
N ARG A 69 -25.73 -0.71 15.16
CA ARG A 69 -24.98 -1.93 14.80
C ARG A 69 -23.48 -1.71 14.96
N SER A 70 -22.84 -2.60 15.72
CA SER A 70 -21.39 -2.58 15.90
C SER A 70 -20.66 -3.38 14.83
N TYR A 71 -19.54 -2.84 14.36
CA TYR A 71 -18.68 -3.45 13.35
C TYR A 71 -17.26 -3.51 13.87
N SER A 72 -16.55 -4.58 13.49
CA SER A 72 -15.12 -4.72 13.71
C SER A 72 -14.46 -5.10 12.39
N VAL A 73 -13.52 -4.30 11.93
CA VAL A 73 -12.76 -4.54 10.70
C VAL A 73 -11.29 -4.68 11.03
N ALA A 74 -10.61 -5.59 10.33
CA ALA A 74 -9.19 -5.83 10.51
C ALA A 74 -8.44 -5.49 9.20
N THR A 75 -7.19 -5.05 9.34
CA THR A 75 -6.32 -4.82 8.19
C THR A 75 -6.05 -6.11 7.43
N THR A 76 -5.95 -6.02 6.11
CA THR A 76 -5.44 -7.08 5.24
C THR A 76 -3.90 -7.14 5.22
N ASN A 77 -3.21 -6.17 5.82
CA ASN A 77 -1.76 -6.15 5.95
C ASN A 77 -1.31 -7.08 7.10
N ALA A 78 -1.00 -8.34 6.77
CA ALA A 78 -0.55 -9.33 7.75
C ALA A 78 0.74 -8.89 8.47
N LEU A 79 1.64 -8.16 7.78
CA LEU A 79 2.93 -7.76 8.34
C LEU A 79 2.80 -6.70 9.42
N LEU A 80 1.73 -5.92 9.43
CA LEU A 80 1.48 -4.91 10.47
C LEU A 80 1.40 -5.52 11.89
N ARG A 81 0.98 -6.79 11.99
CA ARG A 81 0.85 -7.52 13.26
C ARG A 81 1.96 -8.54 13.51
N THR A 82 2.70 -8.95 12.46
CA THR A 82 3.62 -10.09 12.54
C THR A 82 5.07 -9.72 12.30
N MET A 83 5.36 -8.44 11.99
CA MET A 83 6.73 -7.99 11.75
C MET A 83 7.01 -6.67 12.49
N LYS A 84 8.00 -6.69 13.38
CA LYS A 84 8.43 -5.52 14.14
C LYS A 84 8.88 -4.38 13.21
N GLY A 85 8.45 -3.17 13.54
CA GLY A 85 8.81 -1.96 12.80
C GLY A 85 7.91 -1.67 11.59
N VAL A 86 7.09 -2.62 11.12
CA VAL A 86 6.14 -2.36 10.04
C VAL A 86 5.03 -1.44 10.54
N THR A 87 4.79 -0.35 9.79
CA THR A 87 3.87 0.73 10.17
C THR A 87 2.77 1.00 9.12
N GLY A 88 2.77 0.29 8.02
CA GLY A 88 1.81 0.39 6.91
C GLY A 88 2.24 -0.49 5.75
N MET A 89 1.59 -0.53 4.61
CA MET A 89 0.69 0.46 4.07
C MET A 89 -0.52 -0.23 3.40
N LYS A 90 -0.41 -0.73 2.16
CA LYS A 90 -1.55 -1.14 1.32
C LYS A 90 -1.31 -2.47 0.62
N THR A 91 -2.30 -3.34 0.68
CA THR A 91 -2.38 -4.58 -0.11
C THR A 91 -3.22 -4.37 -1.36
N GLY A 92 -2.97 -5.14 -2.40
CA GLY A 92 -3.80 -5.23 -3.59
C GLY A 92 -3.81 -6.65 -4.15
N PHE A 93 -4.89 -7.01 -4.82
CA PHE A 93 -5.01 -8.23 -5.60
C PHE A 93 -6.08 -8.09 -6.66
N THR A 94 -5.75 -8.45 -7.87
CA THR A 94 -6.68 -8.83 -8.94
C THR A 94 -6.07 -10.01 -9.70
N ASN A 95 -6.87 -10.75 -10.45
CA ASN A 95 -6.34 -11.87 -11.25
C ASN A 95 -5.28 -11.42 -12.26
N LYS A 96 -5.40 -10.19 -12.77
CA LYS A 96 -4.47 -9.61 -13.75
C LYS A 96 -3.22 -9.03 -13.08
N ALA A 97 -3.37 -8.32 -11.97
CA ALA A 97 -2.27 -7.68 -11.27
C ALA A 97 -1.44 -8.64 -10.39
N GLY A 98 -1.98 -9.82 -10.06
CA GLY A 98 -1.38 -10.70 -9.05
C GLY A 98 -1.45 -10.09 -7.64
N TYR A 99 -0.67 -10.63 -6.73
CA TYR A 99 -0.62 -10.17 -5.35
C TYR A 99 0.37 -9.01 -5.20
N CYS A 100 -0.12 -7.87 -4.75
CA CYS A 100 0.65 -6.63 -4.63
C CYS A 100 0.69 -6.13 -3.19
N PHE A 101 1.77 -5.45 -2.81
CA PHE A 101 1.93 -4.85 -1.51
C PHE A 101 2.87 -3.65 -1.54
N VAL A 102 2.46 -2.57 -0.90
CA VAL A 102 3.34 -1.46 -0.51
C VAL A 102 3.51 -1.54 1.01
N GLY A 103 4.73 -1.70 1.47
CA GLY A 103 5.09 -1.81 2.88
C GLY A 103 5.89 -0.61 3.35
N VAL A 104 5.71 -0.24 4.62
CA VAL A 104 6.54 0.76 5.30
C VAL A 104 7.09 0.17 6.58
N VAL A 105 8.39 0.29 6.77
CA VAL A 105 9.07 -0.10 8.00
C VAL A 105 9.83 1.09 8.61
N LYS A 106 9.71 1.24 9.92
CA LYS A 106 10.57 2.13 10.71
C LYS A 106 11.76 1.31 11.21
N ALA A 107 12.94 1.61 10.70
CA ALA A 107 14.21 0.97 11.09
C ALA A 107 14.59 1.27 12.53
N LYS A 108 15.55 0.52 13.08
CA LYS A 108 16.13 0.78 14.41
C LYS A 108 16.75 2.16 14.52
N SER A 109 17.34 2.67 13.43
CA SER A 109 17.88 4.02 13.33
C SER A 109 16.81 5.15 13.38
N GLY A 110 15.51 4.79 13.36
CA GLY A 110 14.40 5.75 13.27
C GLY A 110 14.04 6.14 11.85
N LYS A 111 14.87 5.83 10.85
CA LYS A 111 14.58 6.05 9.43
C LYS A 111 13.40 5.19 8.98
N GLN A 112 12.68 5.68 7.98
CA GLN A 112 11.56 4.96 7.38
C GLN A 112 11.88 4.58 5.94
N TYR A 113 11.54 3.34 5.60
CA TYR A 113 11.76 2.79 4.27
C TYR A 113 10.45 2.26 3.69
N ILE A 114 10.30 2.43 2.39
CA ILE A 114 9.15 1.95 1.63
C ILE A 114 9.62 0.80 0.74
N SER A 115 8.89 -0.31 0.77
CA SER A 115 9.05 -1.42 -0.17
C SER A 115 7.81 -1.56 -1.05
N VAL A 116 8.00 -1.97 -2.29
CA VAL A 116 6.91 -2.23 -3.24
C VAL A 116 7.12 -3.59 -3.88
N THR A 117 6.15 -4.48 -3.72
CA THR A 117 6.07 -5.78 -4.36
C THR A 117 4.86 -5.80 -5.27
N LEU A 118 5.03 -6.12 -6.55
CA LEU A 118 3.98 -6.20 -7.56
C LEU A 118 4.01 -7.56 -8.25
N GLY A 119 2.84 -8.06 -8.63
CA GLY A 119 2.72 -9.23 -9.48
C GLY A 119 3.17 -10.54 -8.85
N ALA A 120 3.18 -10.68 -7.54
CA ALA A 120 3.53 -11.95 -6.91
C ALA A 120 2.49 -13.03 -7.27
N GLY A 121 2.96 -14.24 -7.60
CA GLY A 121 2.12 -15.34 -8.06
C GLY A 121 1.20 -15.94 -6.99
N SER A 122 1.46 -15.65 -5.71
CA SER A 122 0.62 -16.09 -4.60
C SER A 122 0.65 -15.11 -3.43
N SER A 123 -0.35 -15.23 -2.54
CA SER A 123 -0.34 -14.47 -1.28
C SER A 123 0.90 -14.79 -0.43
N THR A 124 1.34 -16.04 -0.41
CA THR A 124 2.54 -16.46 0.32
C THR A 124 3.79 -15.81 -0.25
N ALA A 125 3.98 -15.84 -1.57
CA ALA A 125 5.11 -15.22 -2.25
C ALA A 125 5.17 -13.71 -1.95
N ARG A 126 4.05 -12.98 -2.08
CA ARG A 126 3.96 -11.57 -1.70
C ARG A 126 4.51 -11.29 -0.31
N TRP A 127 4.13 -12.12 0.67
CA TRP A 127 4.57 -11.90 2.05
C TRP A 127 6.04 -12.27 2.27
N GLN A 128 6.55 -13.27 1.56
CA GLN A 128 7.97 -13.65 1.59
C GLN A 128 8.84 -12.51 1.02
N ASP A 129 8.51 -12.01 -0.17
CA ASP A 129 9.23 -10.92 -0.82
C ASP A 129 9.20 -9.64 0.05
N ALA A 130 8.02 -9.27 0.53
CA ALA A 130 7.86 -8.10 1.38
C ALA A 130 8.64 -8.22 2.70
N ARG A 131 8.65 -9.41 3.35
CA ARG A 131 9.46 -9.64 4.56
C ARG A 131 10.95 -9.49 4.29
N THR A 132 11.43 -10.05 3.19
CA THR A 132 12.86 -9.97 2.82
C THR A 132 13.30 -8.51 2.66
N LEU A 133 12.56 -7.73 1.87
CA LEU A 133 12.84 -6.31 1.64
C LEU A 133 12.77 -5.48 2.91
N LEU A 134 11.70 -5.65 3.70
CA LEU A 134 11.49 -4.88 4.92
C LEU A 134 12.44 -5.30 6.05
N ALA A 135 12.83 -6.59 6.13
CA ALA A 135 13.82 -7.05 7.09
C ALA A 135 15.22 -6.49 6.79
N TYR A 136 15.58 -6.43 5.51
CA TYR A 136 16.79 -5.75 5.08
C TYR A 136 16.78 -4.28 5.51
N ALA A 137 15.72 -3.55 5.14
CA ALA A 137 15.57 -2.14 5.48
C ALA A 137 15.51 -1.86 7.00
N TYR A 138 14.97 -2.79 7.81
CA TYR A 138 14.85 -2.64 9.26
C TYR A 138 16.21 -2.67 9.97
N LYS A 139 17.20 -3.35 9.39
CA LYS A 139 18.55 -3.47 9.96
C LYS A 139 19.40 -2.23 9.71
N HIS A 140 19.11 -1.47 8.65
CA HIS A 140 19.84 -0.28 8.20
C HIS A 140 19.12 1.01 8.59
#